data_f71e8645f74068fc6696accd95eacfc9
#
_entry.id   f71e8645f74068fc6696accd95eacfc9
#
_cell.length_a   1.000
_cell.length_b   1.000
_cell.length_c   1.000
_cell.angle_alpha   90.00
_cell.angle_beta   90.00
_cell.angle_gamma   90.00
#
_symmetry.space_group_name_H-M   'P 1'
#
loop_
_entity.id
_entity.type
_entity.pdbx_description
1 polymer ?
#
loop_
_entity_poly.entity_id
_entity_poly.type
_entity_poly.pdbx_seq_one_letter_code
_entity_poly.pdbx_strand_id
1 'polypeptide(L)'
;MTRPLVLIEPYADRLGGHHQRTLVALARARPGSLIITLNGIARDASTELRDTRARVVVEPVGHTAAGLLAASRLATGAAAIGRRIVRSRRWPDRLRRLPHQITLVARCLAEASALRTARSLQPHAGAVVILTASESLHGAAALLGRQPHLRFVHEAVTTEDTFVRLLGRLARRHEKQTIAVYPTRDVADQLADDFPDLPAVVRAFSVDDGLRLTDGERESGRTAFGISPAEAVVCLVGGWWLYKDIRVIDAALNRLKEPLHLVVAGYPLDESVLARWRNLPLLRLHTVPGPVVECVLRLVYGAADAALVARHPGVGKESGLVMDAARLGVPLIVSDHDPALTDRLRHQPWALTFPAGDPDSLAQALHSIVLQPLERAGPEAPRLLGMWPAGEQADFLARTFTALTAKDSRC
;
A
#
# COMPACT_ATOMS: atom_id res chain seq x y z
N MET A 1 25.47 16.20 9.31
CA MET A 1 25.13 15.14 8.33
C MET A 1 23.97 14.33 8.88
N THR A 2 22.89 14.18 8.12
CA THR A 2 21.75 13.33 8.48
C THR A 2 22.15 11.86 8.36
N ARG A 3 21.85 11.06 9.41
CA ARG A 3 22.17 9.62 9.41
C ARG A 3 21.31 8.89 8.38
N PRO A 4 21.86 7.87 7.67
CA PRO A 4 21.12 7.08 6.70
C PRO A 4 20.02 6.25 7.36
N LEU A 5 18.98 5.91 6.58
CA LEU A 5 17.91 5.01 7.00
C LEU A 5 18.27 3.56 6.67
N VAL A 6 17.72 2.64 7.45
CA VAL A 6 17.60 1.23 7.07
C VAL A 6 16.14 0.97 6.75
N LEU A 7 15.84 0.70 5.49
CA LEU A 7 14.51 0.42 4.97
C LEU A 7 14.39 -1.08 4.72
N ILE A 8 13.49 -1.73 5.43
CA ILE A 8 13.21 -3.16 5.28
C ILE A 8 11.91 -3.30 4.52
N GLU A 9 11.97 -3.93 3.32
CA GLU A 9 10.78 -4.21 2.52
C GLU A 9 10.72 -5.72 2.20
N PRO A 10 9.95 -6.49 2.98
CA PRO A 10 9.89 -7.94 2.82
C PRO A 10 9.29 -8.41 1.48
N TYR A 11 8.55 -7.55 0.80
CA TYR A 11 7.84 -7.86 -0.45
C TYR A 11 8.38 -7.09 -1.65
N ALA A 12 9.65 -6.69 -1.62
CA ALA A 12 10.28 -5.94 -2.69
C ALA A 12 10.33 -6.68 -4.04
N ASP A 13 10.20 -8.01 -4.04
CA ASP A 13 10.05 -8.85 -5.24
C ASP A 13 8.71 -8.63 -5.97
N ARG A 14 7.72 -8.08 -5.28
CA ARG A 14 6.36 -7.83 -5.79
C ARG A 14 5.99 -6.36 -5.79
N LEU A 15 6.96 -5.49 -5.61
CA LEU A 15 6.70 -4.06 -5.55
C LEU A 15 6.03 -3.56 -6.82
N GLY A 16 5.11 -2.67 -6.60
CA GLY A 16 4.37 -1.88 -7.56
C GLY A 16 3.59 -0.82 -6.82
N GLY A 17 3.11 0.17 -7.54
CA GLY A 17 2.29 1.21 -6.93
C GLY A 17 3.01 2.00 -5.85
N HIS A 18 2.25 2.46 -4.86
CA HIS A 18 2.75 3.37 -3.82
C HIS A 18 3.84 2.78 -2.91
N HIS A 19 3.92 1.46 -2.72
CA HIS A 19 4.98 0.83 -1.93
C HIS A 19 6.36 1.05 -2.57
N GLN A 20 6.48 0.78 -3.88
CA GLN A 20 7.72 1.02 -4.62
C GLN A 20 8.11 2.49 -4.58
N ARG A 21 7.15 3.39 -4.86
CA ARG A 21 7.39 4.83 -4.86
C ARG A 21 7.86 5.34 -3.51
N THR A 22 7.21 4.95 -2.42
CA THR A 22 7.62 5.34 -1.06
C THR A 22 9.03 4.85 -0.75
N LEU A 23 9.37 3.60 -1.08
CA LEU A 23 10.71 3.06 -0.89
C LEU A 23 11.77 3.89 -1.64
N VAL A 24 11.54 4.14 -2.93
CA VAL A 24 12.46 4.91 -3.80
C VAL A 24 12.58 6.36 -3.34
N ALA A 25 11.46 7.00 -3.02
CA ALA A 25 11.44 8.40 -2.58
C ALA A 25 12.18 8.59 -1.24
N LEU A 26 12.00 7.70 -0.27
CA LEU A 26 12.74 7.71 1.00
C LEU A 26 14.24 7.47 0.79
N ALA A 27 14.61 6.56 -0.11
CA ALA A 27 16.01 6.29 -0.45
C ALA A 27 16.68 7.49 -1.13
N ARG A 28 15.97 8.20 -2.01
CA ARG A 28 16.44 9.47 -2.61
C ARG A 28 16.59 10.57 -1.57
N ALA A 29 15.63 10.69 -0.65
CA ALA A 29 15.66 11.71 0.41
C ALA A 29 16.80 11.49 1.42
N ARG A 30 17.32 10.27 1.52
CA ARG A 30 18.45 9.87 2.39
C ARG A 30 19.47 9.06 1.62
N PRO A 31 20.35 9.71 0.84
CA PRO A 31 21.42 9.02 0.13
C PRO A 31 22.29 8.17 1.07
N GLY A 32 22.69 6.99 0.61
CA GLY A 32 23.42 6.03 1.43
C GLY A 32 22.55 5.18 2.36
N SER A 33 21.22 5.24 2.23
CA SER A 33 20.31 4.34 2.94
C SER A 33 20.56 2.88 2.58
N LEU A 34 20.34 1.99 3.56
CA LEU A 34 20.43 0.55 3.39
C LEU A 34 19.01 0.00 3.15
N ILE A 35 18.82 -0.72 2.06
CA ILE A 35 17.56 -1.40 1.73
C ILE A 35 17.77 -2.89 1.92
N ILE A 36 16.97 -3.53 2.77
CA ILE A 36 17.01 -4.97 3.04
C ILE A 36 15.75 -5.62 2.47
N THR A 37 15.95 -6.56 1.55
CA THR A 37 14.89 -7.33 0.90
C THR A 37 15.25 -8.81 0.97
N LEU A 38 14.37 -9.66 1.49
CA LEU A 38 14.72 -11.06 1.76
C LEU A 38 14.35 -12.03 0.63
N ASN A 39 13.53 -11.58 -0.31
CA ASN A 39 13.03 -12.37 -1.43
C ASN A 39 13.52 -11.84 -2.79
N GLY A 40 14.49 -10.93 -2.76
CA GLY A 40 14.93 -10.20 -3.94
C GLY A 40 14.19 -8.89 -4.13
N ILE A 41 14.37 -8.25 -5.28
CA ILE A 41 13.77 -6.97 -5.62
C ILE A 41 13.24 -7.01 -7.06
N ALA A 42 12.07 -6.45 -7.29
CA ALA A 42 11.50 -6.31 -8.61
C ALA A 42 12.45 -5.50 -9.53
N ARG A 43 12.53 -5.88 -10.81
CA ARG A 43 13.47 -5.29 -11.77
C ARG A 43 13.30 -3.77 -11.89
N ASP A 44 12.06 -3.30 -11.93
CA ASP A 44 11.75 -1.88 -12.06
C ASP A 44 12.20 -1.10 -10.84
N ALA A 45 11.89 -1.60 -9.63
CA ALA A 45 12.37 -1.01 -8.38
C ALA A 45 13.91 -0.98 -8.31
N SER A 46 14.58 -2.05 -8.74
CA SER A 46 16.04 -2.10 -8.80
C SER A 46 16.61 -1.03 -9.73
N THR A 47 15.96 -0.77 -10.86
CA THR A 47 16.38 0.27 -11.80
C THR A 47 16.24 1.66 -11.20
N GLU A 48 15.10 1.98 -10.61
CA GLU A 48 14.84 3.27 -9.98
C GLU A 48 15.76 3.55 -8.77
N LEU A 49 16.16 2.50 -8.04
CA LEU A 49 17.06 2.62 -6.88
C LEU A 49 18.52 2.87 -7.25
N ARG A 50 18.95 2.57 -8.47
CA ARG A 50 20.36 2.82 -8.92
C ARG A 50 20.78 4.28 -8.74
N ASP A 51 19.86 5.20 -9.00
CA ASP A 51 20.13 6.64 -8.92
C ASP A 51 20.09 7.20 -7.49
N THR A 52 19.66 6.38 -6.50
CA THR A 52 19.48 6.82 -5.11
C THR A 52 20.75 6.72 -4.26
N ARG A 53 21.82 6.08 -4.75
CA ARG A 53 23.03 5.70 -3.98
C ARG A 53 22.70 4.80 -2.78
N ALA A 54 21.55 4.18 -2.74
CA ALA A 54 21.19 3.22 -1.70
C ALA A 54 21.88 1.88 -1.94
N ARG A 55 22.27 1.22 -0.85
CA ARG A 55 22.82 -0.14 -0.90
C ARG A 55 21.67 -1.14 -0.70
N VAL A 56 21.46 -2.02 -1.68
CA VAL A 56 20.46 -3.09 -1.60
C VAL A 56 21.11 -4.39 -1.10
N VAL A 57 20.50 -5.02 -0.11
CA VAL A 57 20.94 -6.28 0.49
C VAL A 57 19.81 -7.29 0.39
N VAL A 58 20.04 -8.36 -0.34
CA VAL A 58 19.05 -9.44 -0.61
C VAL A 58 19.31 -10.71 0.19
N GLU A 59 20.49 -10.80 0.83
CA GLU A 59 20.88 -11.96 1.62
C GLU A 59 21.02 -11.59 3.09
N PRO A 60 20.66 -12.50 4.01
CA PRO A 60 20.81 -12.29 5.44
C PRO A 60 22.29 -12.28 5.82
N VAL A 61 22.66 -11.40 6.74
CA VAL A 61 24.04 -11.29 7.25
C VAL A 61 24.12 -11.93 8.64
N GLY A 62 24.98 -12.97 8.74
CA GLY A 62 25.22 -13.74 9.97
C GLY A 62 24.32 -14.98 10.11
N HIS A 63 24.87 -15.99 10.80
CA HIS A 63 24.24 -17.32 10.92
C HIS A 63 22.84 -17.29 11.51
N THR A 64 22.59 -16.46 12.53
CA THR A 64 21.24 -16.36 13.15
C THR A 64 20.24 -15.79 12.15
N ALA A 65 20.58 -14.73 11.40
CA ALA A 65 19.70 -14.16 10.40
C ALA A 65 19.41 -15.17 9.28
N ALA A 66 20.42 -15.88 8.80
CA ALA A 66 20.27 -16.93 7.79
C ALA A 66 19.37 -18.07 8.29
N GLY A 67 19.56 -18.52 9.54
CA GLY A 67 18.70 -19.55 10.15
C GLY A 67 17.23 -19.11 10.27
N LEU A 68 16.96 -17.88 10.68
CA LEU A 68 15.61 -17.33 10.74
C LEU A 68 14.94 -17.26 9.37
N LEU A 69 15.70 -16.84 8.33
CA LEU A 69 15.19 -16.81 6.96
C LEU A 69 14.91 -18.21 6.42
N ALA A 70 15.80 -19.17 6.67
CA ALA A 70 15.57 -20.55 6.28
C ALA A 70 14.31 -21.13 6.94
N ALA A 71 14.13 -20.91 8.25
CA ALA A 71 12.91 -21.31 8.97
C ALA A 71 11.64 -20.63 8.40
N SER A 72 11.73 -19.34 8.05
CA SER A 72 10.64 -18.62 7.39
C SER A 72 10.26 -19.26 6.05
N ARG A 73 11.25 -19.58 5.22
CA ARG A 73 11.02 -20.21 3.90
C ARG A 73 10.39 -21.59 4.03
N LEU A 74 10.86 -22.42 4.98
CA LEU A 74 10.26 -23.72 5.28
C LEU A 74 8.79 -23.57 5.74
N ALA A 75 8.52 -22.64 6.66
CA ALA A 75 7.17 -22.37 7.12
C ALA A 75 6.27 -21.87 5.97
N THR A 76 6.77 -21.02 5.08
CA THR A 76 6.02 -20.56 3.90
C THR A 76 5.67 -21.72 2.96
N GLY A 77 6.61 -22.63 2.72
CA GLY A 77 6.40 -23.86 1.94
C GLY A 77 5.35 -24.75 2.58
N ALA A 78 5.45 -25.00 3.88
CA ALA A 78 4.47 -25.79 4.64
C ALA A 78 3.07 -25.16 4.58
N ALA A 79 2.95 -23.84 4.73
CA ALA A 79 1.68 -23.12 4.60
C ALA A 79 1.08 -23.27 3.19
N ALA A 80 1.92 -23.22 2.14
CA ALA A 80 1.46 -23.39 0.75
C ALA A 80 0.91 -24.80 0.50
N ILE A 81 1.59 -25.83 0.99
CA ILE A 81 1.13 -27.23 0.93
C ILE A 81 -0.17 -27.38 1.73
N GLY A 82 -0.20 -26.85 2.96
CA GLY A 82 -1.39 -26.89 3.82
C GLY A 82 -2.62 -26.28 3.15
N ARG A 83 -2.47 -25.12 2.48
CA ARG A 83 -3.56 -24.48 1.71
C ARG A 83 -4.09 -25.38 0.58
N ARG A 84 -3.24 -26.11 -0.13
CA ARG A 84 -3.66 -27.06 -1.18
C ARG A 84 -4.45 -28.23 -0.60
N ILE A 85 -3.96 -28.80 0.50
CA ILE A 85 -4.63 -29.92 1.18
C ILE A 85 -6.00 -29.49 1.72
N VAL A 86 -6.07 -28.33 2.36
CA VAL A 86 -7.32 -27.83 2.98
C VAL A 86 -8.38 -27.50 1.92
N ARG A 87 -7.98 -27.05 0.73
CA ARG A 87 -8.92 -26.78 -0.39
C ARG A 87 -9.55 -28.06 -0.97
N SER A 88 -8.87 -29.19 -0.88
CA SER A 88 -9.31 -30.44 -1.52
C SER A 88 -10.27 -31.28 -0.67
N ARG A 89 -10.47 -30.96 0.61
CA ARG A 89 -11.31 -31.74 1.55
C ARG A 89 -12.06 -30.86 2.54
N ARG A 90 -13.20 -31.35 3.08
CA ARG A 90 -13.91 -30.72 4.20
C ARG A 90 -13.16 -31.00 5.51
N TRP A 91 -12.28 -30.09 5.90
CA TRP A 91 -11.55 -30.16 7.16
C TRP A 91 -12.27 -29.38 8.27
N PRO A 92 -12.10 -29.77 9.56
CA PRO A 92 -12.53 -28.97 10.71
C PRO A 92 -11.93 -27.57 10.65
N ASP A 93 -12.66 -26.56 11.13
CA ASP A 93 -12.26 -25.15 11.05
C ASP A 93 -10.89 -24.86 11.67
N ARG A 94 -10.54 -25.57 12.75
CA ARG A 94 -9.20 -25.43 13.37
C ARG A 94 -8.07 -25.80 12.41
N LEU A 95 -8.23 -26.85 11.61
CA LEU A 95 -7.22 -27.28 10.62
C LEU A 95 -7.22 -26.36 9.38
N ARG A 96 -8.35 -25.74 9.05
CA ARG A 96 -8.44 -24.76 7.98
C ARG A 96 -7.63 -23.49 8.28
N ARG A 97 -7.50 -23.10 9.54
CA ARG A 97 -6.76 -21.92 9.98
C ARG A 97 -5.24 -22.14 10.06
N LEU A 98 -4.78 -23.39 10.19
CA LEU A 98 -3.37 -23.73 10.37
C LEU A 98 -2.43 -23.13 9.29
N PRO A 99 -2.73 -23.20 7.98
CA PRO A 99 -1.86 -22.59 6.98
C PRO A 99 -1.72 -21.07 7.13
N HIS A 100 -2.77 -20.39 7.61
CA HIS A 100 -2.72 -18.95 7.90
C HIS A 100 -1.81 -18.67 9.10
N GLN A 101 -1.95 -19.43 10.20
CA GLN A 101 -1.09 -19.31 11.38
C GLN A 101 0.38 -19.50 11.04
N ILE A 102 0.70 -20.53 10.26
CA ILE A 102 2.08 -20.80 9.81
C ILE A 102 2.59 -19.61 8.95
N THR A 103 1.73 -19.00 8.13
CA THR A 103 2.11 -17.82 7.34
C THR A 103 2.46 -16.63 8.24
N LEU A 104 1.71 -16.38 9.32
CA LEU A 104 2.01 -15.29 10.26
C LEU A 104 3.35 -15.50 10.97
N VAL A 105 3.63 -16.74 11.40
CA VAL A 105 4.93 -17.10 11.98
C VAL A 105 6.06 -16.94 10.96
N ALA A 106 5.85 -17.38 9.71
CA ALA A 106 6.85 -17.22 8.65
C ALA A 106 7.18 -15.75 8.39
N ARG A 107 6.18 -14.85 8.36
CA ARG A 107 6.38 -13.40 8.24
C ARG A 107 7.19 -12.85 9.41
N CYS A 108 6.83 -13.21 10.63
CA CYS A 108 7.57 -12.81 11.84
C CYS A 108 9.05 -13.22 11.77
N LEU A 109 9.36 -14.45 11.34
CA LEU A 109 10.72 -14.93 11.19
C LEU A 109 11.50 -14.19 10.09
N ALA A 110 10.84 -13.85 8.97
CA ALA A 110 11.45 -13.04 7.91
C ALA A 110 11.78 -11.62 8.40
N GLU A 111 10.86 -10.96 9.07
CA GLU A 111 11.09 -9.64 9.67
C GLU A 111 12.25 -9.67 10.67
N ALA A 112 12.28 -10.68 11.54
CA ALA A 112 13.34 -10.86 12.52
C ALA A 112 14.72 -11.09 11.86
N SER A 113 14.77 -11.86 10.76
CA SER A 113 15.99 -12.04 9.96
C SER A 113 16.50 -10.72 9.38
N ALA A 114 15.60 -9.90 8.82
CA ALA A 114 15.94 -8.59 8.28
C ALA A 114 16.44 -7.63 9.36
N LEU A 115 15.80 -7.62 10.53
CA LEU A 115 16.23 -6.81 11.68
C LEU A 115 17.63 -7.21 12.17
N ARG A 116 17.94 -8.51 12.22
CA ARG A 116 19.30 -9.00 12.55
C ARG A 116 20.33 -8.55 11.52
N THR A 117 19.99 -8.64 10.25
CA THR A 117 20.82 -8.16 9.14
C THR A 117 21.06 -6.65 9.26
N ALA A 118 20.01 -5.86 9.54
CA ALA A 118 20.12 -4.43 9.78
C ALA A 118 21.10 -4.10 10.91
N ARG A 119 20.96 -4.79 12.05
CA ARG A 119 21.84 -4.61 13.20
C ARG A 119 23.31 -4.90 12.88
N SER A 120 23.56 -5.94 12.09
CA SER A 120 24.93 -6.32 11.72
C SER A 120 25.58 -5.35 10.75
N LEU A 121 24.82 -4.79 9.80
CA LEU A 121 25.35 -3.92 8.76
C LEU A 121 25.38 -2.44 9.14
N GLN A 122 24.42 -1.97 9.92
CA GLN A 122 24.27 -0.55 10.24
C GLN A 122 23.78 -0.33 11.69
N PRO A 123 24.63 -0.61 12.69
CA PRO A 123 24.25 -0.50 14.10
C PRO A 123 23.93 0.94 14.54
N HIS A 124 24.40 1.96 13.78
CA HIS A 124 24.19 3.38 14.06
C HIS A 124 23.29 4.07 13.04
N ALA A 125 22.30 3.36 12.49
CA ALA A 125 21.31 3.92 11.57
C ALA A 125 20.57 5.12 12.17
N GLY A 126 20.12 6.04 11.32
CA GLY A 126 19.24 7.14 11.72
C GLY A 126 17.84 6.65 12.09
N ALA A 127 17.35 5.62 11.42
CA ALA A 127 16.18 4.82 11.78
C ALA A 127 16.24 3.46 11.11
N VAL A 128 15.62 2.46 11.73
CA VAL A 128 15.33 1.14 11.15
C VAL A 128 13.82 1.04 10.97
N VAL A 129 13.36 0.86 9.74
CA VAL A 129 11.95 0.91 9.38
C VAL A 129 11.56 -0.29 8.54
N ILE A 130 10.55 -1.05 8.98
CA ILE A 130 9.88 -2.05 8.15
C ILE A 130 8.73 -1.34 7.42
N LEU A 131 8.79 -1.27 6.10
CA LEU A 131 7.82 -0.53 5.28
C LEU A 131 6.50 -1.29 5.10
N THR A 132 6.55 -2.62 5.06
CA THR A 132 5.35 -3.48 4.97
C THR A 132 5.45 -4.55 6.05
N ALA A 133 5.09 -4.19 7.27
CA ALA A 133 5.14 -5.08 8.41
C ALA A 133 3.92 -5.98 8.49
N SER A 134 4.07 -7.15 9.11
CA SER A 134 2.94 -7.99 9.49
C SER A 134 2.09 -7.30 10.57
N GLU A 135 0.80 -7.59 10.57
CA GLU A 135 -0.21 -7.00 11.44
C GLU A 135 -0.24 -7.63 12.84
N SER A 136 0.63 -8.60 13.08
CA SER A 136 0.65 -9.38 14.33
C SER A 136 2.08 -9.76 14.71
N LEU A 137 2.25 -10.31 15.88
CA LEU A 137 3.53 -10.80 16.41
C LEU A 137 4.63 -9.74 16.51
N HIS A 138 4.26 -8.47 16.76
CA HIS A 138 5.18 -7.34 16.86
C HIS A 138 6.28 -7.57 17.89
N GLY A 139 5.92 -7.99 19.09
CA GLY A 139 6.87 -8.30 20.16
C GLY A 139 7.77 -9.50 19.84
N ALA A 140 7.26 -10.52 19.13
CA ALA A 140 8.07 -11.66 18.72
C ALA A 140 9.11 -11.28 17.66
N ALA A 141 8.75 -10.44 16.70
CA ALA A 141 9.68 -9.90 15.72
C ALA A 141 10.78 -9.04 16.40
N ALA A 142 10.42 -8.21 17.37
CA ALA A 142 11.37 -7.42 18.16
C ALA A 142 12.31 -8.31 18.98
N LEU A 143 11.78 -9.31 19.69
CA LEU A 143 12.54 -10.25 20.50
C LEU A 143 13.56 -11.04 19.67
N LEU A 144 13.13 -11.62 18.57
CA LEU A 144 13.98 -12.40 17.69
C LEU A 144 14.97 -11.52 16.89
N GLY A 145 14.52 -10.37 16.43
CA GLY A 145 15.34 -9.40 15.67
C GLY A 145 16.39 -8.71 16.51
N ARG A 146 16.14 -8.48 17.81
CA ARG A 146 17.01 -7.76 18.75
C ARG A 146 17.46 -6.39 18.26
N GLN A 147 16.57 -5.69 17.56
CA GLN A 147 16.81 -4.37 16.98
C GLN A 147 15.55 -3.51 17.19
N PRO A 148 15.64 -2.38 17.91
CA PRO A 148 14.57 -1.38 17.92
C PRO A 148 14.23 -0.94 16.49
N HIS A 149 12.95 -0.76 16.20
CA HIS A 149 12.52 -0.41 14.84
C HIS A 149 11.16 0.25 14.80
N LEU A 150 10.89 0.95 13.71
CA LEU A 150 9.57 1.42 13.31
C LEU A 150 8.97 0.42 12.32
N ARG A 151 7.65 0.31 12.30
CA ARG A 151 6.96 -0.60 11.37
C ARG A 151 5.67 -0.01 10.86
N PHE A 152 5.51 0.11 9.56
CA PHE A 152 4.24 0.46 8.94
C PHE A 152 3.32 -0.75 8.91
N VAL A 153 2.14 -0.60 9.50
CA VAL A 153 1.07 -1.61 9.55
C VAL A 153 -0.11 -1.06 8.74
N HIS A 154 -0.29 -1.61 7.54
CA HIS A 154 -1.17 -1.02 6.53
C HIS A 154 -2.65 -1.33 6.70
N GLU A 155 -2.96 -2.42 7.38
CA GLU A 155 -4.34 -2.85 7.58
C GLU A 155 -4.48 -3.60 8.91
N ALA A 156 -5.66 -3.50 9.50
CA ALA A 156 -6.00 -4.29 10.66
C ALA A 156 -6.46 -5.67 10.20
N VAL A 157 -5.69 -6.69 10.50
CA VAL A 157 -6.11 -8.08 10.40
C VAL A 157 -6.32 -8.59 11.81
N THR A 158 -7.57 -8.56 12.27
CA THR A 158 -7.93 -9.10 13.59
C THR A 158 -7.71 -10.61 13.58
N THR A 159 -6.74 -11.06 14.37
CA THR A 159 -6.50 -12.49 14.54
C THR A 159 -7.33 -12.99 15.70
N GLU A 160 -8.49 -13.57 15.41
CA GLU A 160 -9.25 -14.39 16.40
C GLU A 160 -8.50 -15.67 16.80
N ASP A 161 -7.29 -15.85 16.29
CA ASP A 161 -6.53 -17.08 16.41
C ASP A 161 -5.86 -17.19 17.78
N THR A 162 -6.31 -18.17 18.55
CA THR A 162 -5.82 -18.42 19.92
C THR A 162 -4.31 -18.68 19.98
N PHE A 163 -3.73 -19.33 18.95
CA PHE A 163 -2.30 -19.64 18.93
C PHE A 163 -1.47 -18.38 18.67
N VAL A 164 -1.86 -17.56 17.71
CA VAL A 164 -1.18 -16.29 17.42
C VAL A 164 -1.28 -15.33 18.59
N ARG A 165 -2.45 -15.26 19.24
CA ARG A 165 -2.64 -14.48 20.48
C ARG A 165 -1.76 -14.98 21.63
N LEU A 166 -1.58 -16.29 21.77
CA LEU A 166 -0.68 -16.84 22.78
C LEU A 166 0.77 -16.43 22.52
N LEU A 167 1.26 -16.58 21.28
CA LEU A 167 2.61 -16.16 20.89
C LEU A 167 2.81 -14.65 21.09
N GLY A 168 1.82 -13.85 20.75
CA GLY A 168 1.82 -12.41 21.00
C GLY A 168 1.96 -12.08 22.48
N ARG A 169 1.16 -12.73 23.35
CA ARG A 169 1.23 -12.54 24.82
C ARG A 169 2.59 -12.90 25.40
N LEU A 170 3.22 -13.99 24.95
CA LEU A 170 4.55 -14.40 25.42
C LEU A 170 5.64 -13.38 25.11
N ALA A 171 5.50 -12.66 24.01
CA ALA A 171 6.46 -11.65 23.57
C ALA A 171 6.04 -10.19 23.85
N ARG A 172 4.89 -9.97 24.49
CA ARG A 172 4.24 -8.65 24.66
C ARG A 172 5.17 -7.58 25.24
N ARG A 173 5.99 -7.91 26.23
CA ARG A 173 6.96 -6.97 26.82
C ARG A 173 7.95 -6.38 25.81
N HIS A 174 8.19 -7.07 24.68
CA HIS A 174 9.09 -6.63 23.63
C HIS A 174 8.41 -5.69 22.61
N GLU A 175 7.08 -5.51 22.67
CA GLU A 175 6.38 -4.53 21.84
C GLU A 175 6.89 -3.10 22.10
N LYS A 176 7.34 -2.81 23.32
CA LYS A 176 7.94 -1.52 23.68
C LYS A 176 9.24 -1.18 22.93
N GLN A 177 9.88 -2.17 22.29
CA GLN A 177 11.07 -1.99 21.46
C GLN A 177 10.73 -1.59 20.01
N THR A 178 9.46 -1.38 19.70
CA THR A 178 9.00 -0.98 18.38
C THR A 178 7.96 0.12 18.47
N ILE A 179 7.82 0.90 17.42
CA ILE A 179 6.69 1.84 17.25
C ILE A 179 5.94 1.44 15.99
N ALA A 180 4.65 1.16 16.13
CA ALA A 180 3.78 1.00 14.98
C ALA A 180 3.48 2.36 14.34
N VAL A 181 3.58 2.44 13.02
CA VAL A 181 3.17 3.59 12.22
C VAL A 181 1.92 3.17 11.44
N TYR A 182 0.77 3.70 11.84
CA TYR A 182 -0.48 3.40 11.18
C TYR A 182 -0.77 4.46 10.11
N PRO A 183 -1.04 4.07 8.86
CA PRO A 183 -1.30 5.04 7.79
C PRO A 183 -2.56 5.89 8.02
N THR A 184 -3.55 5.33 8.71
CA THR A 184 -4.82 5.99 9.01
C THR A 184 -5.18 5.86 10.50
N ARG A 185 -6.06 6.74 10.98
CA ARG A 185 -6.61 6.66 12.34
C ARG A 185 -7.46 5.39 12.51
N ASP A 186 -8.22 5.03 11.49
CA ASP A 186 -9.10 3.86 11.52
C ASP A 186 -8.30 2.56 11.78
N VAL A 187 -7.17 2.36 11.09
CA VAL A 187 -6.28 1.21 11.35
C VAL A 187 -5.71 1.26 12.78
N ALA A 188 -5.36 2.45 13.28
CA ALA A 188 -4.86 2.60 14.64
C ALA A 188 -5.92 2.21 15.68
N ASP A 189 -7.14 2.68 15.52
CA ASP A 189 -8.25 2.45 16.45
C ASP A 189 -8.67 0.97 16.45
N GLN A 190 -8.69 0.31 15.27
CA GLN A 190 -8.99 -1.12 15.15
C GLN A 190 -7.95 -2.03 15.84
N LEU A 191 -6.69 -1.60 15.93
CA LEU A 191 -5.61 -2.40 16.53
C LEU A 191 -5.28 -2.02 17.97
N ALA A 192 -5.84 -0.93 18.50
CA ALA A 192 -5.51 -0.42 19.83
C ALA A 192 -5.79 -1.45 20.95
N ASP A 193 -6.92 -2.15 20.88
CA ASP A 193 -7.32 -3.13 21.89
C ASP A 193 -6.48 -4.42 21.81
N ASP A 194 -6.07 -4.81 20.59
CA ASP A 194 -5.26 -6.02 20.39
C ASP A 194 -3.81 -5.84 20.86
N PHE A 195 -3.27 -4.61 20.78
CA PHE A 195 -1.87 -4.30 21.10
C PHE A 195 -1.73 -3.08 22.03
N PRO A 196 -2.28 -3.12 23.26
CA PRO A 196 -2.31 -1.96 24.16
C PRO A 196 -0.93 -1.49 24.67
N ASP A 197 0.09 -2.35 24.64
CA ASP A 197 1.46 -2.01 25.05
C ASP A 197 2.34 -1.56 23.87
N LEU A 198 1.84 -1.64 22.64
CA LEU A 198 2.57 -1.27 21.43
C LEU A 198 2.52 0.26 21.24
N PRO A 199 3.65 0.97 21.39
CA PRO A 199 3.69 2.39 21.07
C PRO A 199 3.31 2.61 19.61
N ALA A 200 2.44 3.57 19.33
CA ALA A 200 1.95 3.82 18.00
C ALA A 200 1.87 5.31 17.65
N VAL A 201 1.98 5.61 16.37
CA VAL A 201 1.76 6.94 15.78
C VAL A 201 0.95 6.81 14.49
N VAL A 202 0.15 7.82 14.18
CA VAL A 202 -0.59 7.88 12.91
C VAL A 202 0.17 8.77 11.93
N ARG A 203 0.53 8.20 10.78
CA ARG A 203 1.27 8.91 9.74
C ARG A 203 1.06 8.23 8.39
N ALA A 204 0.60 8.95 7.38
CA ALA A 204 0.42 8.40 6.03
C ALA A 204 1.71 7.70 5.54
N PHE A 205 1.54 6.58 4.88
CA PHE A 205 2.65 5.82 4.31
C PHE A 205 3.13 6.43 3.00
N SER A 206 2.19 6.80 2.13
CA SER A 206 2.49 7.42 0.84
C SER A 206 3.18 8.76 1.03
N VAL A 207 4.16 9.04 0.20
CA VAL A 207 4.93 10.30 0.21
C VAL A 207 4.63 11.11 -1.04
N ASP A 208 4.72 12.44 -0.90
CA ASP A 208 4.73 13.35 -2.02
C ASP A 208 6.17 13.46 -2.55
N ASP A 209 6.36 13.12 -3.82
CA ASP A 209 7.64 13.23 -4.52
C ASP A 209 7.74 14.52 -5.37
N GLY A 210 6.69 15.34 -5.36
CA GLY A 210 6.59 16.58 -6.14
C GLY A 210 6.40 16.37 -7.65
N LEU A 211 6.25 15.13 -8.11
CA LEU A 211 6.14 14.79 -9.53
C LEU A 211 4.67 14.85 -9.96
N ARG A 212 4.29 15.89 -10.68
CA ARG A 212 2.95 16.03 -11.26
C ARG A 212 2.97 15.67 -12.74
N LEU A 213 1.79 15.38 -13.30
CA LEU A 213 1.62 15.17 -14.73
C LEU A 213 1.73 16.52 -15.46
N THR A 214 2.57 16.55 -16.48
CA THR A 214 2.67 17.66 -17.43
C THR A 214 1.55 17.59 -18.46
N ASP A 215 1.28 18.68 -19.17
CA ASP A 215 0.30 18.68 -20.27
C ASP A 215 0.72 17.75 -21.42
N GLY A 216 2.02 17.66 -21.72
CA GLY A 216 2.53 16.72 -22.72
C GLY A 216 2.33 15.25 -22.34
N GLU A 217 2.43 14.89 -21.04
CA GLU A 217 2.11 13.55 -20.57
C GLU A 217 0.61 13.25 -20.65
N ARG A 218 -0.24 14.24 -20.45
CA ARG A 218 -1.69 14.10 -20.62
C ARG A 218 -2.08 13.87 -22.08
N GLU A 219 -1.50 14.63 -22.97
CA GLU A 219 -1.67 14.45 -24.42
C GLU A 219 -1.16 13.08 -24.87
N SER A 220 0.02 12.68 -24.42
CA SER A 220 0.61 11.36 -24.69
C SER A 220 -0.27 10.23 -24.16
N GLY A 221 -0.84 10.39 -22.97
CA GLY A 221 -1.77 9.43 -22.38
C GLY A 221 -3.01 9.23 -23.24
N ARG A 222 -3.66 10.31 -23.68
CA ARG A 222 -4.85 10.23 -24.55
C ARG A 222 -4.51 9.63 -25.93
N THR A 223 -3.42 10.07 -26.51
CA THR A 223 -2.93 9.55 -27.80
C THR A 223 -2.69 8.05 -27.77
N ALA A 224 -2.08 7.54 -26.68
CA ALA A 224 -1.80 6.11 -26.51
C ALA A 224 -3.06 5.23 -26.53
N PHE A 225 -4.20 5.78 -26.13
CA PHE A 225 -5.50 5.08 -26.15
C PHE A 225 -6.39 5.50 -27.33
N GLY A 226 -5.92 6.39 -28.22
CA GLY A 226 -6.71 6.89 -29.34
C GLY A 226 -7.92 7.72 -28.92
N ILE A 227 -7.80 8.48 -27.83
CA ILE A 227 -8.89 9.27 -27.22
C ILE A 227 -8.69 10.75 -27.60
N SER A 228 -9.74 11.38 -28.13
CA SER A 228 -9.68 12.79 -28.48
C SER A 228 -9.76 13.70 -27.24
N PRO A 229 -9.27 14.97 -27.30
CA PRO A 229 -9.33 15.89 -26.16
C PRO A 229 -10.75 16.18 -25.64
N ALA A 230 -11.77 16.05 -26.48
CA ALA A 230 -13.16 16.36 -26.13
C ALA A 230 -13.91 15.17 -25.51
N GLU A 231 -13.35 13.96 -25.56
CA GLU A 231 -14.00 12.77 -25.03
C GLU A 231 -13.71 12.59 -23.52
N ALA A 232 -14.75 12.25 -22.75
CA ALA A 232 -14.60 12.04 -21.31
C ALA A 232 -13.93 10.70 -20.98
N VAL A 233 -13.00 10.73 -20.05
CA VAL A 233 -12.19 9.55 -19.67
C VAL A 233 -12.15 9.39 -18.16
N VAL A 234 -12.55 8.22 -17.68
CA VAL A 234 -12.34 7.81 -16.29
C VAL A 234 -11.36 6.62 -16.26
N CYS A 235 -10.47 6.60 -15.28
CA CYS A 235 -9.58 5.45 -15.09
C CYS A 235 -9.89 4.66 -13.81
N LEU A 236 -9.73 3.34 -13.88
CA LEU A 236 -9.83 2.41 -12.77
C LEU A 236 -8.52 1.64 -12.64
N VAL A 237 -7.69 2.03 -11.68
CA VAL A 237 -6.34 1.49 -11.52
C VAL A 237 -6.28 0.44 -10.41
N GLY A 238 -5.33 -0.50 -10.53
CA GLY A 238 -5.00 -1.54 -9.56
C GLY A 238 -5.89 -2.77 -9.62
N GLY A 239 -5.38 -3.89 -9.09
CA GLY A 239 -6.09 -5.17 -9.08
C GLY A 239 -7.45 -5.14 -8.39
N TRP A 240 -8.31 -6.05 -8.76
CA TRP A 240 -9.66 -6.17 -8.21
C TRP A 240 -9.67 -7.09 -6.98
N TRP A 241 -9.30 -6.50 -5.87
CA TRP A 241 -9.29 -7.16 -4.57
C TRP A 241 -10.67 -7.10 -3.90
N LEU A 242 -10.94 -7.97 -2.93
CA LEU A 242 -12.23 -8.11 -2.26
C LEU A 242 -12.78 -6.81 -1.64
N TYR A 243 -11.93 -5.86 -1.29
CA TYR A 243 -12.33 -4.59 -0.74
C TYR A 243 -12.81 -3.57 -1.79
N LYS A 244 -12.56 -3.83 -3.09
CA LYS A 244 -13.08 -2.99 -4.19
C LYS A 244 -14.51 -3.40 -4.54
N ASP A 245 -15.37 -2.43 -4.66
CA ASP A 245 -16.77 -2.67 -5.04
C ASP A 245 -16.93 -2.62 -6.57
N ILE A 246 -16.51 -3.70 -7.22
CA ILE A 246 -16.69 -3.85 -8.69
C ILE A 246 -18.15 -3.98 -9.06
N ARG A 247 -19.03 -4.45 -8.16
CA ARG A 247 -20.46 -4.60 -8.43
C ARG A 247 -21.15 -3.25 -8.58
N VAL A 248 -20.78 -2.28 -7.73
CA VAL A 248 -21.32 -0.92 -7.84
C VAL A 248 -20.87 -0.26 -9.14
N ILE A 249 -19.61 -0.50 -9.55
CA ILE A 249 -19.13 0.01 -10.83
C ILE A 249 -19.88 -0.63 -12.00
N ASP A 250 -20.01 -1.97 -12.01
CA ASP A 250 -20.74 -2.71 -13.05
C ASP A 250 -22.19 -2.18 -13.20
N ALA A 251 -22.89 -2.00 -12.08
CA ALA A 251 -24.23 -1.48 -12.07
C ALA A 251 -24.35 -0.02 -12.53
N ALA A 252 -23.39 0.84 -12.18
CA ALA A 252 -23.35 2.24 -12.60
C ALA A 252 -23.06 2.38 -14.10
N LEU A 253 -22.13 1.58 -14.65
CA LEU A 253 -21.81 1.59 -16.08
C LEU A 253 -23.00 1.17 -16.96
N ASN A 254 -23.88 0.30 -16.47
CA ASN A 254 -25.12 -0.04 -17.15
C ASN A 254 -26.16 1.10 -17.16
N ARG A 255 -25.94 2.18 -16.42
CA ARG A 255 -26.81 3.37 -16.32
C ARG A 255 -26.23 4.60 -17.01
N LEU A 256 -25.15 4.45 -17.78
CA LEU A 256 -24.57 5.55 -18.55
C LEU A 256 -25.62 6.17 -19.48
N LYS A 257 -25.62 7.48 -19.56
CA LYS A 257 -26.50 8.27 -20.47
C LYS A 257 -25.73 8.90 -21.61
N GLU A 258 -24.42 9.04 -21.45
CA GLU A 258 -23.51 9.66 -22.41
C GLU A 258 -22.31 8.73 -22.67
N PRO A 259 -21.65 8.85 -23.83
CA PRO A 259 -20.44 8.10 -24.13
C PRO A 259 -19.30 8.38 -23.12
N LEU A 260 -18.64 7.32 -22.64
CA LEU A 260 -17.56 7.41 -21.68
C LEU A 260 -16.42 6.45 -22.06
N HIS A 261 -15.18 6.92 -22.00
CA HIS A 261 -14.01 6.04 -22.03
C HIS A 261 -13.66 5.58 -20.62
N LEU A 262 -13.44 4.28 -20.45
CA LEU A 262 -12.95 3.70 -19.20
C LEU A 262 -11.62 3.02 -19.44
N VAL A 263 -10.55 3.53 -18.82
CA VAL A 263 -9.23 2.90 -18.86
C VAL A 263 -9.03 2.07 -17.60
N VAL A 264 -8.98 0.74 -17.75
CA VAL A 264 -8.78 -0.20 -16.64
C VAL A 264 -7.35 -0.73 -16.66
N ALA A 265 -6.60 -0.50 -15.60
CA ALA A 265 -5.21 -0.95 -15.50
C ALA A 265 -4.96 -1.71 -14.20
N GLY A 266 -4.34 -2.89 -14.25
CA GLY A 266 -4.00 -3.64 -13.03
C GLY A 266 -4.02 -5.16 -13.16
N TYR A 267 -3.78 -5.81 -12.01
CA TYR A 267 -3.85 -7.27 -11.85
C TYR A 267 -4.11 -7.62 -10.37
N PRO A 268 -4.98 -8.60 -10.07
CA PRO A 268 -5.83 -9.35 -11.00
C PRO A 268 -7.01 -8.53 -11.51
N LEU A 269 -7.51 -8.86 -12.71
CA LEU A 269 -8.75 -8.37 -13.28
C LEU A 269 -9.67 -9.56 -13.57
N ASP A 270 -11.00 -9.35 -13.53
CA ASP A 270 -12.00 -10.37 -13.86
C ASP A 270 -12.39 -10.22 -15.34
N GLU A 271 -11.93 -11.14 -16.17
CA GLU A 271 -12.19 -11.10 -17.61
C GLU A 271 -13.68 -11.26 -17.95
N SER A 272 -14.45 -11.95 -17.11
CA SER A 272 -15.89 -12.09 -17.32
C SER A 272 -16.63 -10.75 -17.16
N VAL A 273 -16.18 -9.92 -16.22
CA VAL A 273 -16.71 -8.56 -16.04
C VAL A 273 -16.26 -7.66 -17.20
N LEU A 274 -14.98 -7.71 -17.59
CA LEU A 274 -14.48 -6.93 -18.71
C LEU A 274 -15.19 -7.27 -20.02
N ALA A 275 -15.50 -8.55 -20.26
CA ALA A 275 -16.26 -8.98 -21.43
C ALA A 275 -17.68 -8.38 -21.47
N ARG A 276 -18.36 -8.28 -20.30
CA ARG A 276 -19.65 -7.58 -20.23
C ARG A 276 -19.51 -6.09 -20.53
N TRP A 277 -18.51 -5.44 -19.98
CA TRP A 277 -18.28 -4.00 -20.17
C TRP A 277 -17.97 -3.63 -21.61
N ARG A 278 -17.24 -4.49 -22.36
CA ARG A 278 -16.99 -4.29 -23.81
C ARG A 278 -18.28 -4.24 -24.66
N ASN A 279 -19.36 -4.83 -24.15
CA ASN A 279 -20.65 -4.87 -24.86
C ASN A 279 -21.59 -3.73 -24.48
N LEU A 280 -21.20 -2.83 -23.57
CA LEU A 280 -22.03 -1.67 -23.19
C LEU A 280 -21.99 -0.61 -24.31
N PRO A 281 -23.13 -0.16 -24.84
CA PRO A 281 -23.19 0.67 -26.04
C PRO A 281 -22.54 2.07 -25.87
N LEU A 282 -22.56 2.62 -24.64
CA LEU A 282 -22.02 3.94 -24.33
C LEU A 282 -20.64 3.88 -23.69
N LEU A 283 -20.05 2.69 -23.52
CA LEU A 283 -18.76 2.52 -22.89
C LEU A 283 -17.69 2.13 -23.92
N ARG A 284 -16.61 2.89 -23.96
CA ARG A 284 -15.39 2.50 -24.70
C ARG A 284 -14.35 2.04 -23.70
N LEU A 285 -14.15 0.71 -23.62
CA LEU A 285 -13.26 0.09 -22.66
C LEU A 285 -11.84 -0.07 -23.20
N HIS A 286 -10.86 0.46 -22.48
CA HIS A 286 -9.44 0.24 -22.69
C HIS A 286 -8.87 -0.57 -21.55
N THR A 287 -8.05 -1.59 -21.81
CA THR A 287 -7.49 -2.47 -20.76
C THR A 287 -5.97 -2.52 -20.82
N VAL A 288 -5.32 -2.36 -19.68
CA VAL A 288 -3.87 -2.50 -19.50
C VAL A 288 -3.65 -3.54 -18.40
N PRO A 289 -3.70 -4.84 -18.76
CA PRO A 289 -3.54 -5.92 -17.79
C PRO A 289 -2.08 -6.04 -17.33
N GLY A 290 -1.89 -6.36 -16.03
CA GLY A 290 -0.57 -6.58 -15.45
C GLY A 290 -0.21 -5.61 -14.35
N PRO A 291 1.03 -5.67 -13.85
CA PRO A 291 1.53 -4.74 -12.84
C PRO A 291 1.54 -3.30 -13.35
N VAL A 292 1.02 -2.38 -12.55
CA VAL A 292 1.02 -0.94 -12.89
C VAL A 292 2.29 -0.31 -12.34
N VAL A 293 3.33 -0.28 -13.17
CA VAL A 293 4.59 0.42 -12.89
C VAL A 293 4.43 1.92 -13.14
N GLU A 294 5.38 2.76 -12.68
CA GLU A 294 5.23 4.22 -12.70
C GLU A 294 4.95 4.79 -14.11
N CYS A 295 5.64 4.32 -15.14
CA CYS A 295 5.39 4.80 -16.51
C CYS A 295 3.98 4.44 -17.02
N VAL A 296 3.48 3.24 -16.69
CA VAL A 296 2.11 2.83 -17.01
C VAL A 296 1.09 3.65 -16.20
N LEU A 297 1.39 3.89 -14.92
CA LEU A 297 0.54 4.73 -14.06
C LEU A 297 0.39 6.14 -14.63
N ARG A 298 1.51 6.78 -15.00
CA ARG A 298 1.52 8.12 -15.58
C ARG A 298 0.76 8.16 -16.91
N LEU A 299 0.90 7.13 -17.74
CA LEU A 299 0.16 7.01 -18.99
C LEU A 299 -1.36 6.95 -18.76
N VAL A 300 -1.80 6.07 -17.86
CA VAL A 300 -3.22 5.86 -17.54
C VAL A 300 -3.84 7.08 -16.87
N TYR A 301 -3.17 7.65 -15.88
CA TYR A 301 -3.63 8.87 -15.22
C TYR A 301 -3.52 10.09 -16.13
N GLY A 302 -2.55 10.11 -17.04
CA GLY A 302 -2.43 11.16 -18.06
C GLY A 302 -3.64 11.22 -18.99
N ALA A 303 -4.18 10.07 -19.38
CA ALA A 303 -5.36 10.01 -20.23
C ALA A 303 -6.66 10.47 -19.50
N ALA A 304 -6.72 10.34 -18.17
CA ALA A 304 -7.97 10.43 -17.42
C ALA A 304 -8.35 11.86 -17.01
N ASP A 305 -9.65 12.15 -17.07
CA ASP A 305 -10.27 13.34 -16.47
C ASP A 305 -10.57 13.11 -14.99
N ALA A 306 -10.78 11.84 -14.57
CA ALA A 306 -10.89 11.48 -13.17
C ALA A 306 -10.45 10.02 -12.92
N ALA A 307 -9.94 9.76 -11.72
CA ALA A 307 -9.66 8.43 -11.23
C ALA A 307 -10.80 7.93 -10.33
N LEU A 308 -11.35 6.75 -10.66
CA LEU A 308 -12.43 6.13 -9.90
C LEU A 308 -11.89 5.21 -8.81
N VAL A 309 -12.32 5.43 -7.57
CA VAL A 309 -12.02 4.60 -6.40
C VAL A 309 -13.32 4.22 -5.70
N ALA A 310 -13.82 3.02 -6.00
CA ALA A 310 -15.00 2.44 -5.36
C ALA A 310 -14.57 1.32 -4.41
N ARG A 311 -14.90 1.44 -3.13
CA ARG A 311 -14.63 0.45 -2.08
C ARG A 311 -15.90 0.16 -1.28
N HIS A 312 -15.92 -1.01 -0.65
CA HIS A 312 -16.98 -1.35 0.30
C HIS A 312 -16.94 -0.45 1.53
N PRO A 313 -18.09 -0.18 2.18
CA PRO A 313 -18.15 0.59 3.42
C PRO A 313 -17.21 0.03 4.49
N GLY A 314 -16.58 0.90 5.29
CA GLY A 314 -15.73 0.50 6.41
C GLY A 314 -14.32 0.04 6.05
N VAL A 315 -13.88 0.24 4.81
CA VAL A 315 -12.49 -0.02 4.41
C VAL A 315 -11.61 1.19 4.71
N GLY A 316 -11.18 1.33 5.95
CA GLY A 316 -10.44 2.50 6.46
C GLY A 316 -8.93 2.49 6.23
N LYS A 317 -8.38 1.56 5.43
CA LYS A 317 -6.96 1.55 5.09
C LYS A 317 -6.59 2.60 4.04
N GLU A 318 -5.37 3.13 4.11
CA GLU A 318 -4.86 4.10 3.14
C GLU A 318 -5.09 3.65 1.70
N SER A 319 -5.57 4.54 0.87
CA SER A 319 -5.78 4.29 -0.53
C SER A 319 -4.61 4.81 -1.37
N GLY A 320 -3.67 3.95 -1.71
CA GLY A 320 -2.57 4.31 -2.60
C GLY A 320 -3.03 4.93 -3.93
N LEU A 321 -4.23 4.55 -4.42
CA LEU A 321 -4.79 5.11 -5.66
C LEU A 321 -5.26 6.56 -5.48
N VAL A 322 -5.89 6.89 -4.35
CA VAL A 322 -6.27 8.26 -4.00
C VAL A 322 -5.02 9.12 -3.85
N MET A 323 -3.99 8.60 -3.16
CA MET A 323 -2.71 9.28 -2.97
C MET A 323 -2.00 9.52 -4.30
N ASP A 324 -1.97 8.52 -5.19
CA ASP A 324 -1.36 8.64 -6.51
C ASP A 324 -2.06 9.67 -7.40
N ALA A 325 -3.39 9.65 -7.43
CA ALA A 325 -4.16 10.62 -8.19
C ALA A 325 -3.91 12.05 -7.71
N ALA A 326 -3.98 12.29 -6.39
CA ALA A 326 -3.71 13.60 -5.80
C ALA A 326 -2.28 14.08 -6.10
N ARG A 327 -1.27 13.22 -5.94
CA ARG A 327 0.13 13.50 -6.24
C ARG A 327 0.32 13.90 -7.71
N LEU A 328 -0.31 13.17 -8.62
CA LEU A 328 -0.21 13.40 -10.07
C LEU A 328 -1.12 14.54 -10.58
N GLY A 329 -1.97 15.10 -9.74
CA GLY A 329 -2.89 16.15 -10.11
C GLY A 329 -4.11 15.67 -10.90
N VAL A 330 -4.54 14.44 -10.66
CA VAL A 330 -5.70 13.84 -11.30
C VAL A 330 -6.93 14.00 -10.40
N PRO A 331 -8.08 14.46 -10.94
CA PRO A 331 -9.33 14.51 -10.19
C PRO A 331 -9.80 13.12 -9.73
N LEU A 332 -10.67 13.10 -8.73
CA LEU A 332 -11.13 11.88 -8.08
C LEU A 332 -12.65 11.72 -8.10
N ILE A 333 -13.11 10.48 -8.33
CA ILE A 333 -14.44 10.00 -7.98
C ILE A 333 -14.26 8.92 -6.92
N VAL A 334 -14.70 9.15 -5.68
CA VAL A 334 -14.41 8.27 -4.54
C VAL A 334 -15.67 7.93 -3.77
N SER A 335 -15.86 6.62 -3.45
CA SER A 335 -16.90 6.22 -2.50
C SER A 335 -16.61 6.75 -1.09
N ASP A 336 -17.63 7.05 -0.30
CA ASP A 336 -17.53 7.51 1.09
C ASP A 336 -17.21 6.38 2.08
N HIS A 337 -16.43 5.39 1.64
CA HIS A 337 -16.06 4.19 2.39
C HIS A 337 -15.22 4.47 3.65
N ASP A 338 -14.56 5.62 3.71
CA ASP A 338 -13.72 6.10 4.81
C ASP A 338 -14.20 7.53 5.18
N PRO A 339 -14.85 7.73 6.35
CA PRO A 339 -15.35 9.04 6.76
C PRO A 339 -14.27 10.12 6.84
N ALA A 340 -13.08 9.78 7.32
CA ALA A 340 -11.98 10.75 7.45
C ALA A 340 -11.45 11.19 6.08
N LEU A 341 -11.40 10.30 5.09
CA LEU A 341 -11.08 10.63 3.72
C LEU A 341 -12.19 11.47 3.08
N THR A 342 -13.44 11.09 3.29
CA THR A 342 -14.61 11.80 2.76
C THR A 342 -14.66 13.24 3.26
N ASP A 343 -14.42 13.48 4.54
CA ASP A 343 -14.40 14.84 5.11
C ASP A 343 -13.32 15.72 4.49
N ARG A 344 -12.15 15.15 4.17
CA ARG A 344 -11.07 15.88 3.48
C ARG A 344 -11.42 16.23 2.03
N LEU A 345 -12.19 15.38 1.36
CA LEU A 345 -12.53 15.52 -0.06
C LEU A 345 -13.79 16.34 -0.33
N ARG A 346 -14.72 16.40 0.65
CA ARG A 346 -16.10 16.91 0.48
C ARG A 346 -16.21 18.29 -0.19
N HIS A 347 -15.24 19.17 0.04
CA HIS A 347 -15.28 20.54 -0.47
C HIS A 347 -14.16 20.82 -1.49
N GLN A 348 -13.59 19.77 -2.05
CA GLN A 348 -12.50 19.93 -3.01
C GLN A 348 -13.05 19.98 -4.44
N PRO A 349 -12.74 21.02 -5.24
CA PRO A 349 -13.26 21.13 -6.60
C PRO A 349 -12.74 20.04 -7.55
N TRP A 350 -11.71 19.31 -7.11
CA TRP A 350 -11.09 18.20 -7.83
C TRP A 350 -11.59 16.82 -7.38
N ALA A 351 -12.60 16.74 -6.52
CA ALA A 351 -13.10 15.46 -6.00
C ALA A 351 -14.62 15.42 -5.93
N LEU A 352 -15.21 14.32 -6.44
CA LEU A 352 -16.60 13.95 -6.22
C LEU A 352 -16.63 12.73 -5.28
N THR A 353 -17.44 12.82 -4.23
CA THR A 353 -17.73 11.70 -3.36
C THR A 353 -19.14 11.15 -3.63
N PHE A 354 -19.30 9.83 -3.54
CA PHE A 354 -20.59 9.16 -3.67
C PHE A 354 -20.77 8.11 -2.57
N PRO A 355 -22.02 7.80 -2.15
CA PRO A 355 -22.31 6.79 -1.14
C PRO A 355 -21.80 5.41 -1.55
N ALA A 356 -21.01 4.76 -0.67
CA ALA A 356 -20.48 3.42 -0.92
C ALA A 356 -21.62 2.40 -1.10
N GLY A 357 -21.55 1.62 -2.18
CA GLY A 357 -22.59 0.65 -2.53
C GLY A 357 -23.78 1.25 -3.32
N ASP A 358 -23.78 2.54 -3.63
CA ASP A 358 -24.86 3.20 -4.40
C ASP A 358 -24.47 3.39 -5.88
N PRO A 359 -24.99 2.55 -6.80
CA PRO A 359 -24.68 2.66 -8.22
C PRO A 359 -25.37 3.85 -8.91
N ASP A 360 -26.48 4.35 -8.38
CA ASP A 360 -27.18 5.49 -8.98
C ASP A 360 -26.41 6.79 -8.74
N SER A 361 -25.92 6.98 -7.52
CA SER A 361 -25.04 8.10 -7.19
C SER A 361 -23.71 8.04 -7.97
N LEU A 362 -23.11 6.85 -8.15
CA LEU A 362 -21.92 6.70 -8.99
C LEU A 362 -22.24 7.03 -10.46
N ALA A 363 -23.34 6.55 -11.01
CA ALA A 363 -23.75 6.85 -12.39
C ALA A 363 -23.95 8.37 -12.59
N GLN A 364 -24.52 9.05 -11.60
CA GLN A 364 -24.66 10.52 -11.61
C GLN A 364 -23.30 11.21 -11.57
N ALA A 365 -22.34 10.73 -10.75
CA ALA A 365 -20.99 11.28 -10.70
C ALA A 365 -20.26 11.11 -12.05
N LEU A 366 -20.38 9.93 -12.69
CA LEU A 366 -19.85 9.68 -14.02
C LEU A 366 -20.46 10.60 -15.08
N HIS A 367 -21.79 10.80 -15.05
CA HIS A 367 -22.48 11.73 -15.94
C HIS A 367 -22.00 13.19 -15.75
N SER A 368 -21.78 13.60 -14.49
CA SER A 368 -21.28 14.96 -14.20
C SER A 368 -19.90 15.21 -14.83
N ILE A 369 -18.99 14.24 -14.82
CA ILE A 369 -17.66 14.35 -15.45
C ILE A 369 -17.77 14.51 -16.97
N VAL A 370 -18.73 13.83 -17.60
CA VAL A 370 -18.95 13.95 -19.06
C VAL A 370 -19.42 15.36 -19.42
N LEU A 371 -20.31 15.94 -18.60
CA LEU A 371 -20.85 17.28 -18.86
C LEU A 371 -19.86 18.41 -18.51
N GLN A 372 -19.14 18.25 -17.40
CA GLN A 372 -18.20 19.23 -16.88
C GLN A 372 -17.04 18.54 -16.19
N PRO A 373 -15.84 18.55 -16.78
CA PRO A 373 -14.65 18.03 -16.13
C PRO A 373 -14.38 18.73 -14.79
N LEU A 374 -13.88 17.97 -13.81
CA LEU A 374 -13.44 18.52 -12.54
C LEU A 374 -12.17 19.36 -12.72
N GLU A 375 -11.94 20.28 -11.78
CA GLU A 375 -10.64 20.95 -11.67
C GLU A 375 -9.54 19.92 -11.39
N ARG A 376 -8.33 20.22 -11.79
CA ARG A 376 -7.17 19.37 -11.47
C ARG A 376 -6.82 19.50 -9.99
N ALA A 377 -6.49 18.39 -9.34
CA ALA A 377 -5.99 18.44 -7.97
C ALA A 377 -4.72 19.31 -7.90
N GLY A 378 -4.74 20.34 -7.08
CA GLY A 378 -3.64 21.30 -6.93
C GLY A 378 -2.41 20.71 -6.22
N PRO A 379 -1.29 21.46 -6.13
CA PRO A 379 -0.07 20.99 -5.45
C PRO A 379 -0.25 20.78 -3.94
N GLU A 380 -1.29 21.35 -3.34
CA GLU A 380 -1.68 21.17 -1.94
C GLU A 380 -2.43 19.84 -1.68
N ALA A 381 -2.98 19.21 -2.72
CA ALA A 381 -3.81 18.01 -2.59
C ALA A 381 -3.11 16.84 -1.87
N PRO A 382 -1.82 16.53 -2.12
CA PRO A 382 -1.10 15.53 -1.36
C PRO A 382 -1.07 15.84 0.14
N ARG A 383 -0.81 17.09 0.52
CA ARG A 383 -0.75 17.52 1.91
C ARG A 383 -2.11 17.44 2.61
N LEU A 384 -3.17 17.83 1.92
CA LEU A 384 -4.54 17.70 2.40
C LEU A 384 -4.88 16.25 2.77
N LEU A 385 -4.41 15.30 1.96
CA LEU A 385 -4.60 13.87 2.20
C LEU A 385 -3.65 13.30 3.26
N GLY A 386 -2.73 14.10 3.81
CA GLY A 386 -1.78 13.70 4.84
C GLY A 386 -0.47 13.15 4.31
N MET A 387 -0.21 13.24 3.00
CA MET A 387 1.10 12.93 2.43
C MET A 387 2.11 14.01 2.81
N TRP A 388 3.34 13.60 2.95
CA TRP A 388 4.44 14.50 3.29
C TRP A 388 5.53 14.40 2.23
N PRO A 389 6.28 15.48 1.99
CA PRO A 389 7.49 15.40 1.18
C PRO A 389 8.43 14.31 1.72
N ALA A 390 9.06 13.57 0.83
CA ALA A 390 9.90 12.42 1.21
C ALA A 390 11.00 12.78 2.23
N GLY A 391 11.57 13.99 2.15
CA GLY A 391 12.53 14.50 3.13
C GLY A 391 11.93 14.67 4.53
N GLU A 392 10.76 15.28 4.64
CA GLU A 392 10.05 15.46 5.90
C GLU A 392 9.58 14.13 6.50
N GLN A 393 9.17 13.19 5.66
CA GLN A 393 8.83 11.82 6.08
C GLN A 393 10.06 11.11 6.65
N ALA A 394 11.19 11.20 5.99
CA ALA A 394 12.44 10.62 6.47
C ALA A 394 12.91 11.24 7.80
N ASP A 395 12.75 12.56 7.97
CA ASP A 395 13.05 13.27 9.21
C ASP A 395 12.11 12.84 10.35
N PHE A 396 10.83 12.69 10.06
CA PHE A 396 9.86 12.18 11.03
C PHE A 396 10.25 10.78 11.52
N LEU A 397 10.57 9.87 10.60
CA LEU A 397 10.99 8.50 10.94
C LEU A 397 12.25 8.51 11.81
N ALA A 398 13.25 9.34 11.47
CA ALA A 398 14.48 9.46 12.24
C ALA A 398 14.24 10.01 13.66
N ARG A 399 13.42 11.05 13.81
CA ARG A 399 13.07 11.61 15.13
C ARG A 399 12.29 10.61 15.98
N THR A 400 11.31 9.94 15.40
CA THR A 400 10.48 8.94 16.08
C THR A 400 11.33 7.77 16.57
N PHE A 401 12.27 7.30 15.75
CA PHE A 401 13.21 6.24 16.12
C PHE A 401 14.17 6.67 17.23
N THR A 402 14.68 7.91 17.18
CA THR A 402 15.55 8.45 18.24
C THR A 402 14.81 8.51 19.58
N ALA A 403 13.54 8.91 19.58
CA ALA A 403 12.72 8.93 20.80
C ALA A 403 12.50 7.52 21.37
N LEU A 404 12.35 6.50 20.53
CA LEU A 404 12.25 5.09 20.95
C LEU A 404 13.54 4.64 21.64
N THR A 405 14.70 4.86 21.01
CA THR A 405 15.99 4.39 21.52
C THR A 405 16.49 5.15 22.75
N ALA A 406 16.11 6.43 22.90
CA ALA A 406 16.44 7.22 24.09
C ALA A 406 15.71 6.76 25.37
N LYS A 407 14.54 6.12 25.25
CA LYS A 407 13.82 5.53 26.38
C LYS A 407 14.50 4.27 26.91
N ASP A 408 15.05 3.44 26.02
CA ASP A 408 15.75 2.21 26.42
C ASP A 408 17.09 2.49 27.16
N SER A 409 17.74 3.63 26.92
CA SER A 409 18.99 3.99 27.60
C SER A 409 18.81 4.55 29.01
N ARG A 410 17.57 4.72 29.49
CA ARG A 410 17.26 5.24 30.85
C ARG A 410 16.72 4.17 31.80
N CYS A 411 16.52 2.95 31.35
CA CYS A 411 16.19 1.78 32.14
C CYS A 411 17.41 0.86 32.31
#